data_130924aa1d9712ef6cbbf03d7945624c
#
_entry.id   130924aa1d9712ef6cbbf03d7945624c
#
_cell.length_a   1.000
_cell.length_b   1.000
_cell.length_c   1.000
_cell.angle_alpha   90.00
_cell.angle_beta   90.00
_cell.angle_gamma   90.00
#
_symmetry.space_group_name_H-M   'P 1'
#
loop_
_entity.id
_entity.type
_entity.pdbx_description
1 polymer ?
#
loop_
_entity_poly.entity_id
_entity_poly.type
_entity_poly.pdbx_seq_one_letter_code
_entity_poly.pdbx_strand_id
1 'polypeptide(L)'
;MKKWTIRLILILVIFLCFSQSDGQDKLLNPGELYDSSMALYDQGRCEEALQGFSKIFQSAPPGSFIAYSQYMIGLCYLKMEKYEEATQQLGLYLKNYPDGNRVREAEEGVKIAKEQLKEKASGPPPVPKPVVIKSFPREKKTTRRICAQVSYLEGKNLEEVEQRVKELKNAGVNTILFRVFQNKGDRLYKFVKAQQDEGVYFKTEYAPVVDDILGKIAEIVHRNGLELFAWVTTRYANYGLKGPPEYRCKSYNFETKKMEVSRGFNLFHPDVLKHLEGLLRDLGRTPIDGILFQDDLILKHNEDFSTEANRAFQKEFGYLPHPDLFYVDPYKSENGKYYVKAYTDRFWTWANWKNRWLMNVAKRLMTVARESNPNLQFAINLYFEAVLNDRNGLAWFSQTLPGALENHFDYYAIMAYHRQAMKDRNIEVKEAIGLMADVAQKAVKTVGDPSKVMMKVWILDWKSNEAVGYELAPRKEIEEILTAILARGEVSLAFVPYIDQFPFYSLKGKWVPSK
;
A
#
# COMPACT_ATOMS: atom_id res chain seq x y z
N MET A 1 56.87 41.13 12.71
CA MET A 1 56.24 41.04 14.01
C MET A 1 54.94 41.87 14.07
N LYS A 2 54.01 41.79 13.13
CA LYS A 2 52.76 42.56 13.17
C LYS A 2 51.52 41.74 12.67
N LYS A 3 51.63 40.42 12.57
CA LYS A 3 50.50 39.57 12.16
C LYS A 3 50.02 38.56 13.21
N TRP A 4 50.59 38.54 14.38
CA TRP A 4 50.24 37.59 15.43
C TRP A 4 49.42 38.23 16.58
N THR A 5 49.40 39.56 16.68
CA THR A 5 48.68 40.28 17.75
C THR A 5 47.18 40.47 17.46
N ILE A 6 46.74 40.35 16.20
CA ILE A 6 45.33 40.53 15.81
C ILE A 6 44.51 39.22 15.97
N ARG A 7 45.16 38.04 15.93
CA ARG A 7 44.46 36.77 16.16
C ARG A 7 44.18 36.43 17.63
N LEU A 8 44.97 36.98 18.56
CA LEU A 8 44.72 36.77 20.00
C LEU A 8 43.61 37.68 20.56
N ILE A 9 43.36 38.85 19.95
CA ILE A 9 42.30 39.76 20.39
C ILE A 9 40.92 39.30 19.91
N LEU A 10 40.83 38.61 18.78
CA LEU A 10 39.55 38.06 18.29
C LEU A 10 39.08 36.82 19.05
N ILE A 11 39.99 36.07 19.66
CA ILE A 11 39.66 34.90 20.50
C ILE A 11 39.24 35.36 21.92
N LEU A 12 39.76 36.49 22.42
CA LEU A 12 39.38 37.01 23.74
C LEU A 12 38.04 37.78 23.74
N VAL A 13 37.60 38.33 22.59
CA VAL A 13 36.31 39.04 22.46
C VAL A 13 35.15 38.05 22.32
N ILE A 14 35.39 36.83 21.78
CA ILE A 14 34.38 35.78 21.74
C ILE A 14 34.16 35.12 23.12
N PHE A 15 35.17 35.18 24.02
CA PHE A 15 35.05 34.63 25.39
C PHE A 15 34.42 35.61 26.40
N LEU A 16 34.27 36.91 26.10
CA LEU A 16 33.71 37.94 26.98
C LEU A 16 32.25 38.31 26.71
N CYS A 17 31.62 37.73 25.68
CA CYS A 17 30.18 37.89 25.44
C CYS A 17 29.32 36.75 25.98
N PHE A 18 29.90 35.79 26.71
CA PHE A 18 29.16 34.65 27.30
C PHE A 18 29.21 34.61 28.85
N SER A 19 29.42 35.74 29.48
CA SER A 19 29.34 35.82 30.96
C SER A 19 28.49 37.00 31.36
N GLN A 20 27.20 36.88 31.28
CA GLN A 20 26.18 37.45 32.18
C GLN A 20 24.79 37.07 31.70
N SER A 21 24.32 35.89 32.11
CA SER A 21 22.93 35.67 32.47
C SER A 21 22.96 34.74 33.68
N ASP A 22 22.98 35.32 34.85
CA ASP A 22 22.60 34.69 36.11
C ASP A 22 21.11 34.28 35.98
N GLY A 23 20.87 33.07 35.48
CA GLY A 23 19.65 32.33 35.63
C GLY A 23 20.06 30.96 36.17
N GLN A 24 19.69 30.68 37.42
CA GLN A 24 19.87 29.39 38.07
C GLN A 24 19.65 28.26 37.07
N ASP A 25 20.73 27.59 36.63
CA ASP A 25 20.67 26.31 35.99
C ASP A 25 20.01 25.33 36.96
N LYS A 26 18.67 25.24 36.89
CA LYS A 26 17.94 24.12 37.45
C LYS A 26 18.54 22.90 36.77
N LEU A 27 19.34 22.12 37.51
CA LEU A 27 19.81 20.81 37.05
C LEU A 27 18.58 20.04 36.58
N LEU A 28 18.32 20.08 35.28
CA LEU A 28 17.23 19.31 34.68
C LEU A 28 17.50 17.84 35.00
N ASN A 29 16.50 17.18 35.58
CA ASN A 29 16.53 15.75 35.80
C ASN A 29 16.93 15.07 34.47
N PRO A 30 17.89 14.15 34.42
CA PRO A 30 18.31 13.47 33.21
C PRO A 30 17.14 12.86 32.40
N GLY A 31 16.05 12.43 33.07
CA GLY A 31 14.83 11.97 32.44
C GLY A 31 14.09 13.09 31.68
N GLU A 32 13.88 14.25 32.31
CA GLU A 32 13.20 15.39 31.65
C GLU A 32 14.02 15.93 30.47
N LEU A 33 15.35 15.96 30.62
CA LEU A 33 16.24 16.35 29.53
C LEU A 33 16.21 15.32 28.39
N TYR A 34 16.11 14.03 28.71
CA TYR A 34 15.97 12.98 27.73
C TYR A 34 14.65 13.10 26.95
N ASP A 35 13.53 13.29 27.66
CA ASP A 35 12.20 13.42 27.03
C ASP A 35 12.11 14.66 26.13
N SER A 36 12.66 15.78 26.56
CA SER A 36 12.74 17.01 25.76
C SER A 36 13.62 16.83 24.51
N SER A 37 14.74 16.13 24.64
CA SER A 37 15.65 15.82 23.53
C SER A 37 15.00 14.84 22.53
N MET A 38 14.23 13.87 23.02
CA MET A 38 13.43 12.99 22.19
C MET A 38 12.37 13.76 21.40
N ALA A 39 11.66 14.69 22.04
CA ALA A 39 10.68 15.53 21.37
C ALA A 39 11.31 16.36 20.24
N LEU A 40 12.50 16.91 20.47
CA LEU A 40 13.27 17.63 19.44
C LEU A 40 13.68 16.71 18.28
N TYR A 41 14.15 15.52 18.61
CA TYR A 41 14.51 14.50 17.62
C TYR A 41 13.31 14.10 16.75
N ASP A 42 12.14 13.88 17.36
CA ASP A 42 10.90 13.52 16.67
C ASP A 42 10.41 14.65 15.74
N GLN A 43 10.65 15.93 16.13
CA GLN A 43 10.39 17.11 15.30
C GLN A 43 11.40 17.31 14.16
N GLY A 44 12.44 16.49 14.07
CA GLY A 44 13.50 16.62 13.06
C GLY A 44 14.60 17.66 13.42
N ARG A 45 14.54 18.27 14.61
CA ARG A 45 15.52 19.24 15.12
C ARG A 45 16.74 18.52 15.69
N CYS A 46 17.45 17.80 14.80
CA CYS A 46 18.47 16.83 15.20
C CYS A 46 19.70 17.48 15.85
N GLU A 47 20.09 18.69 15.43
CA GLU A 47 21.19 19.42 16.05
C GLU A 47 20.89 19.78 17.51
N GLU A 48 19.66 20.20 17.80
CA GLU A 48 19.24 20.57 19.15
C GLU A 48 19.04 19.32 20.03
N ALA A 49 18.45 18.27 19.46
CA ALA A 49 18.35 16.98 20.13
C ALA A 49 19.72 16.39 20.48
N LEU A 50 20.70 16.49 19.57
CA LEU A 50 22.06 16.06 19.76
C LEU A 50 22.73 16.79 20.95
N GLN A 51 22.48 18.10 21.10
CA GLN A 51 23.01 18.88 22.25
C GLN A 51 22.43 18.35 23.57
N GLY A 52 21.14 18.06 23.62
CA GLY A 52 20.49 17.54 24.81
C GLY A 52 20.99 16.15 25.19
N PHE A 53 21.05 15.22 24.23
CA PHE A 53 21.61 13.87 24.47
C PHE A 53 23.09 13.92 24.85
N SER A 54 23.88 14.83 24.27
CA SER A 54 25.29 15.01 24.62
C SER A 54 25.48 15.52 26.06
N LYS A 55 24.62 16.43 26.54
CA LYS A 55 24.64 16.88 27.95
C LYS A 55 24.36 15.72 28.91
N ILE A 56 23.35 14.87 28.60
CA ILE A 56 23.05 13.68 29.41
C ILE A 56 24.26 12.75 29.43
N PHE A 57 24.84 12.47 28.26
CA PHE A 57 25.99 11.57 28.16
C PHE A 57 27.20 12.05 28.95
N GLN A 58 27.43 13.38 29.06
CA GLN A 58 28.56 13.97 29.73
C GLN A 58 28.36 14.14 31.23
N SER A 59 27.14 14.37 31.71
CA SER A 59 26.88 14.84 33.08
C SER A 59 25.97 13.94 33.91
N ALA A 60 25.25 12.97 33.32
CA ALA A 60 24.38 12.09 34.07
C ALA A 60 25.20 11.00 34.82
N PRO A 61 24.73 10.54 35.99
CA PRO A 61 25.34 9.39 36.66
C PRO A 61 25.17 8.11 35.83
N PRO A 62 26.06 7.09 36.00
CA PRO A 62 25.96 5.85 35.28
C PRO A 62 24.55 5.23 35.35
N GLY A 63 23.99 4.86 34.19
CA GLY A 63 22.65 4.27 34.12
C GLY A 63 22.11 4.21 32.70
N SER A 64 20.84 3.79 32.56
CA SER A 64 20.17 3.58 31.30
C SER A 64 20.11 4.82 30.41
N PHE A 65 19.96 6.01 30.99
CA PHE A 65 19.92 7.28 30.24
C PHE A 65 21.21 7.58 29.48
N ILE A 66 22.38 7.23 30.04
CA ILE A 66 23.66 7.40 29.32
C ILE A 66 23.72 6.48 28.10
N ALA A 67 23.39 5.19 28.27
CA ALA A 67 23.39 4.23 27.21
C ALA A 67 22.42 4.64 26.09
N TYR A 68 21.18 5.01 26.45
CA TYR A 68 20.20 5.47 25.47
C TYR A 68 20.62 6.77 24.80
N SER A 69 21.22 7.72 25.55
CA SER A 69 21.70 8.97 24.94
C SER A 69 22.83 8.73 23.94
N GLN A 70 23.78 7.83 24.25
CA GLN A 70 24.83 7.48 23.29
C GLN A 70 24.25 6.85 22.00
N TYR A 71 23.27 5.96 22.11
CA TYR A 71 22.53 5.43 20.98
C TYR A 71 21.82 6.52 20.18
N MET A 72 21.11 7.45 20.85
CA MET A 72 20.39 8.55 20.21
C MET A 72 21.31 9.56 19.53
N ILE A 73 22.51 9.81 20.10
CA ILE A 73 23.55 10.62 19.44
C ILE A 73 23.91 10.00 18.09
N GLY A 74 24.11 8.69 18.04
CA GLY A 74 24.36 7.98 16.78
C GLY A 74 23.23 8.09 15.77
N LEU A 75 21.98 8.02 16.23
CA LEU A 75 20.81 8.21 15.39
C LEU A 75 20.63 9.64 14.89
N CYS A 76 20.96 10.65 15.73
CA CYS A 76 20.97 12.04 15.29
C CYS A 76 21.95 12.25 14.13
N TYR A 77 23.15 11.71 14.22
CA TYR A 77 24.11 11.77 13.12
C TYR A 77 23.63 11.05 11.86
N LEU A 78 23.00 9.89 12.02
CA LEU A 78 22.44 9.14 10.90
C LEU A 78 21.34 9.94 10.18
N LYS A 79 20.46 10.60 10.95
CA LYS A 79 19.39 11.46 10.43
C LYS A 79 19.91 12.72 9.74
N MET A 80 21.06 13.23 10.20
CA MET A 80 21.74 14.36 9.57
C MET A 80 22.62 13.96 8.36
N GLU A 81 22.58 12.69 7.92
CA GLU A 81 23.40 12.12 6.85
C GLU A 81 24.93 12.23 7.11
N LYS A 82 25.32 12.37 8.39
CA LYS A 82 26.72 12.36 8.85
C LYS A 82 27.12 10.90 9.17
N TYR A 83 27.36 10.13 8.12
CA TYR A 83 27.47 8.67 8.19
C TYR A 83 28.74 8.17 8.87
N GLU A 84 29.85 8.92 8.78
CA GLU A 84 31.08 8.63 9.50
C GLU A 84 30.85 8.74 11.01
N GLU A 85 30.30 9.86 11.45
CA GLU A 85 30.00 10.12 12.85
C GLU A 85 28.94 9.15 13.39
N ALA A 86 27.92 8.84 12.58
CA ALA A 86 26.92 7.84 12.94
C ALA A 86 27.55 6.46 13.17
N THR A 87 28.42 6.01 12.25
CA THR A 87 29.15 4.74 12.37
C THR A 87 30.01 4.72 13.64
N GLN A 88 30.69 5.81 13.94
CA GLN A 88 31.53 5.94 15.13
C GLN A 88 30.71 5.88 16.42
N GLN A 89 29.63 6.66 16.52
CA GLN A 89 28.84 6.76 17.77
C GLN A 89 28.04 5.48 18.04
N LEU A 90 27.42 4.89 17.03
CA LEU A 90 26.74 3.60 17.17
C LEU A 90 27.73 2.47 17.45
N GLY A 91 28.92 2.51 16.85
CA GLY A 91 30.00 1.56 17.15
C GLY A 91 30.50 1.68 18.59
N LEU A 92 30.60 2.90 19.13
CA LEU A 92 30.92 3.12 20.54
C LEU A 92 29.81 2.61 21.48
N TYR A 93 28.54 2.79 21.10
CA TYR A 93 27.44 2.21 21.85
C TYR A 93 27.53 0.69 21.92
N LEU A 94 27.76 0.02 20.80
CA LEU A 94 27.92 -1.45 20.75
C LEU A 94 29.09 -1.95 21.58
N LYS A 95 30.21 -1.18 21.60
CA LYS A 95 31.39 -1.51 22.41
C LYS A 95 31.14 -1.33 23.89
N ASN A 96 30.46 -0.22 24.30
CA ASN A 96 30.26 0.14 25.68
C ASN A 96 29.11 -0.61 26.33
N TYR A 97 28.12 -1.05 25.53
CA TYR A 97 26.89 -1.70 26.01
C TYR A 97 26.57 -2.96 25.18
N PRO A 98 27.43 -4.01 25.20
CA PRO A 98 27.27 -5.20 24.38
C PRO A 98 25.97 -5.98 24.69
N ASP A 99 25.44 -5.86 25.90
CA ASP A 99 24.17 -6.47 26.34
C ASP A 99 23.04 -5.43 26.42
N GLY A 100 23.22 -4.26 25.81
CA GLY A 100 22.25 -3.16 25.85
C GLY A 100 20.98 -3.47 25.04
N ASN A 101 19.84 -2.93 25.49
CA ASN A 101 18.54 -3.17 24.86
C ASN A 101 18.43 -2.66 23.40
N ARG A 102 19.44 -1.93 22.87
CA ARG A 102 19.49 -1.34 21.54
C ARG A 102 20.67 -1.84 20.68
N VAL A 103 21.28 -2.94 21.08
CA VAL A 103 22.43 -3.53 20.35
C VAL A 103 22.07 -3.84 18.91
N ARG A 104 20.95 -4.52 18.70
CA ARG A 104 20.51 -4.92 17.37
C ARG A 104 20.21 -3.72 16.46
N GLU A 105 19.53 -2.71 17.00
CA GLU A 105 19.20 -1.48 16.27
C GLU A 105 20.46 -0.65 15.97
N ALA A 106 21.43 -0.65 16.89
CA ALA A 106 22.70 0.00 16.67
C ALA A 106 23.55 -0.70 15.60
N GLU A 107 23.57 -2.04 15.58
CA GLU A 107 24.21 -2.83 14.50
C GLU A 107 23.61 -2.51 13.13
N GLU A 108 22.29 -2.46 13.04
CA GLU A 108 21.61 -2.10 11.80
C GLU A 108 21.91 -0.65 11.39
N GLY A 109 21.93 0.28 12.34
CA GLY A 109 22.32 1.68 12.10
C GLY A 109 23.76 1.82 11.57
N VAL A 110 24.70 1.06 12.13
CA VAL A 110 26.10 0.99 11.61
C VAL A 110 26.14 0.44 10.20
N LYS A 111 25.38 -0.61 9.92
CA LYS A 111 25.29 -1.22 8.59
C LYS A 111 24.77 -0.21 7.56
N ILE A 112 23.66 0.48 7.87
CA ILE A 112 23.08 1.52 7.00
C ILE A 112 24.10 2.62 6.73
N ALA A 113 24.75 3.16 7.79
CA ALA A 113 25.75 4.20 7.63
C ALA A 113 26.90 3.78 6.73
N LYS A 114 27.44 2.56 6.90
CA LYS A 114 28.51 2.01 6.06
C LYS A 114 28.10 1.80 4.61
N GLU A 115 26.86 1.39 4.36
CA GLU A 115 26.33 1.23 3.00
C GLU A 115 26.18 2.58 2.31
N GLN A 116 25.67 3.59 3.01
CA GLN A 116 25.57 4.96 2.50
C GLN A 116 26.95 5.58 2.19
N LEU A 117 27.95 5.29 3.01
CA LEU A 117 29.34 5.68 2.73
C LEU A 117 29.90 5.01 1.48
N LYS A 118 29.61 3.72 1.27
CA LYS A 118 29.99 3.01 0.03
C LYS A 118 29.29 3.59 -1.19
N GLU A 119 28.01 3.90 -1.09
CA GLU A 119 27.24 4.54 -2.16
C GLU A 119 27.79 5.93 -2.50
N LYS A 120 28.15 6.73 -1.50
CA LYS A 120 28.83 8.04 -1.72
C LYS A 120 30.21 7.89 -2.38
N ALA A 121 30.97 6.85 -2.02
CA ALA A 121 32.30 6.59 -2.59
C ALA A 121 32.27 6.02 -4.01
N SER A 122 31.21 5.27 -4.38
CA SER A 122 31.04 4.70 -5.72
C SER A 122 30.43 5.69 -6.74
N GLY A 123 30.12 6.91 -6.32
CA GLY A 123 29.31 7.85 -7.07
C GLY A 123 27.83 7.44 -7.03
N PRO A 124 26.88 8.38 -7.09
CA PRO A 124 25.49 7.98 -7.09
C PRO A 124 25.26 7.04 -8.26
N PRO A 125 24.61 5.86 -8.07
CA PRO A 125 23.99 5.20 -9.18
C PRO A 125 23.14 6.28 -9.86
N PRO A 126 23.06 6.33 -11.20
CA PRO A 126 22.32 7.38 -11.87
C PRO A 126 20.97 7.45 -11.18
N VAL A 127 20.75 8.55 -10.46
CA VAL A 127 19.46 8.82 -9.79
C VAL A 127 18.44 8.57 -10.88
N PRO A 128 17.47 7.63 -10.71
CA PRO A 128 16.39 7.56 -11.65
C PRO A 128 15.87 8.98 -11.71
N LYS A 129 16.10 9.66 -12.86
CA LYS A 129 15.65 11.04 -13.04
C LYS A 129 14.23 11.07 -12.50
N PRO A 130 13.84 12.04 -11.64
CA PRO A 130 12.49 12.09 -11.16
C PRO A 130 11.65 11.92 -12.41
N VAL A 131 10.88 10.82 -12.45
CA VAL A 131 10.06 10.52 -13.62
C VAL A 131 9.20 11.77 -13.74
N VAL A 132 9.53 12.62 -14.70
CA VAL A 132 8.69 13.75 -15.06
C VAL A 132 7.41 13.08 -15.48
N ILE A 133 6.44 13.09 -14.59
CA ILE A 133 5.14 12.47 -14.82
C ILE A 133 4.54 13.30 -15.93
N LYS A 134 4.72 12.83 -17.16
CA LYS A 134 4.02 13.43 -18.30
C LYS A 134 2.54 13.28 -17.97
N SER A 135 1.88 14.39 -17.69
CA SER A 135 0.44 14.43 -17.67
C SER A 135 -0.01 14.24 -19.12
N PHE A 136 -0.52 13.06 -19.42
CA PHE A 136 -1.14 12.84 -20.71
C PHE A 136 -2.54 13.46 -20.66
N PRO A 137 -2.87 14.44 -21.54
CA PRO A 137 -4.23 14.95 -21.65
C PRO A 137 -5.15 13.77 -21.99
N ARG A 138 -6.22 13.61 -21.23
CA ARG A 138 -7.20 12.56 -21.48
C ARG A 138 -8.34 13.08 -22.33
N GLU A 139 -8.59 12.40 -23.42
CA GLU A 139 -9.76 12.66 -24.26
C GLU A 139 -11.01 11.92 -23.72
N LYS A 140 -10.82 10.75 -23.09
CA LYS A 140 -11.91 9.92 -22.59
C LYS A 140 -12.40 10.39 -21.22
N LYS A 141 -13.66 10.81 -21.14
CA LYS A 141 -14.32 11.20 -19.88
C LYS A 141 -14.68 9.97 -19.05
N THR A 142 -14.64 10.12 -17.74
CA THR A 142 -15.19 9.15 -16.81
C THR A 142 -16.70 9.06 -16.99
N THR A 143 -17.24 7.85 -17.12
CA THR A 143 -18.67 7.59 -17.30
C THR A 143 -19.12 6.52 -16.29
N ARG A 144 -20.41 6.51 -15.96
CA ARG A 144 -20.99 5.48 -15.09
C ARG A 144 -20.78 4.09 -15.69
N ARG A 145 -20.28 3.16 -14.88
CA ARG A 145 -20.00 1.78 -15.25
C ARG A 145 -20.99 0.81 -14.62
N ILE A 146 -21.43 -0.16 -15.39
CA ILE A 146 -22.11 -1.36 -14.90
C ILE A 146 -21.23 -2.53 -15.32
N CYS A 147 -20.50 -3.09 -14.34
CA CYS A 147 -19.42 -4.03 -14.59
C CYS A 147 -19.79 -5.46 -14.21
N ALA A 148 -19.33 -6.42 -14.99
CA ALA A 148 -19.20 -7.82 -14.58
C ALA A 148 -17.71 -8.12 -14.31
N GLN A 149 -17.35 -8.51 -13.08
CA GLN A 149 -15.99 -8.96 -12.78
C GLN A 149 -15.86 -10.44 -13.05
N VAL A 150 -15.07 -10.78 -14.05
CA VAL A 150 -14.96 -12.12 -14.62
C VAL A 150 -13.65 -12.76 -14.22
N SER A 151 -13.73 -13.80 -13.40
CA SER A 151 -12.59 -14.69 -13.11
C SER A 151 -12.36 -15.70 -14.24
N TYR A 152 -13.45 -16.08 -14.91
CA TYR A 152 -13.47 -17.09 -15.94
C TYR A 152 -14.65 -16.82 -16.91
N LEU A 153 -14.40 -16.69 -18.21
CA LEU A 153 -15.42 -16.64 -19.25
C LEU A 153 -15.66 -18.06 -19.78
N GLU A 154 -16.84 -18.59 -19.59
CA GLU A 154 -17.16 -19.91 -20.06
C GLU A 154 -17.35 -19.93 -21.57
N GLY A 155 -16.77 -20.94 -22.23
CA GLY A 155 -16.87 -21.17 -23.67
C GLY A 155 -15.88 -22.23 -24.12
N LYS A 156 -16.23 -23.03 -25.10
CA LYS A 156 -15.34 -24.03 -25.72
C LYS A 156 -14.45 -23.40 -26.79
N ASN A 157 -14.90 -22.28 -27.37
CA ASN A 157 -14.26 -21.51 -28.42
C ASN A 157 -14.59 -20.03 -28.26
N LEU A 158 -14.02 -19.18 -29.10
CA LEU A 158 -14.20 -17.73 -29.03
C LEU A 158 -15.63 -17.29 -29.43
N GLU A 159 -16.35 -18.07 -30.25
CA GLU A 159 -17.73 -17.82 -30.62
C GLU A 159 -18.67 -17.99 -29.43
N GLU A 160 -18.48 -19.01 -28.62
CA GLU A 160 -19.21 -19.18 -27.36
C GLU A 160 -18.87 -18.08 -26.34
N VAL A 161 -17.60 -17.65 -26.26
CA VAL A 161 -17.18 -16.50 -25.43
C VAL A 161 -17.90 -15.22 -25.90
N GLU A 162 -17.98 -14.99 -27.20
CA GLU A 162 -18.73 -13.85 -27.74
C GLU A 162 -20.21 -13.90 -27.38
N GLN A 163 -20.82 -15.09 -27.38
CA GLN A 163 -22.20 -15.23 -26.95
C GLN A 163 -22.38 -14.81 -25.49
N ARG A 164 -21.44 -15.15 -24.60
CA ARG A 164 -21.46 -14.68 -23.19
C ARG A 164 -21.33 -13.16 -23.10
N VAL A 165 -20.47 -12.56 -23.92
CA VAL A 165 -20.32 -11.09 -23.97
C VAL A 165 -21.63 -10.42 -24.42
N LYS A 166 -22.34 -11.00 -25.41
CA LYS A 166 -23.67 -10.53 -25.86
C LYS A 166 -24.74 -10.65 -24.77
N GLU A 167 -24.71 -11.72 -23.99
CA GLU A 167 -25.63 -11.93 -22.87
C GLU A 167 -25.38 -10.85 -21.76
N LEU A 168 -24.11 -10.58 -21.42
CA LEU A 168 -23.75 -9.50 -20.49
C LEU A 168 -24.25 -8.13 -20.99
N LYS A 169 -24.01 -7.80 -22.27
CA LYS A 169 -24.53 -6.58 -22.89
C LYS A 169 -26.05 -6.49 -22.80
N ASN A 170 -26.74 -7.56 -23.14
CA ASN A 170 -28.21 -7.62 -23.11
C ASN A 170 -28.74 -7.45 -21.65
N ALA A 171 -27.98 -7.86 -20.65
CA ALA A 171 -28.29 -7.66 -19.26
C ALA A 171 -28.05 -6.23 -18.76
N GLY A 172 -27.42 -5.38 -19.56
CA GLY A 172 -27.13 -3.98 -19.22
C GLY A 172 -25.70 -3.72 -18.77
N VAL A 173 -24.81 -4.70 -18.82
CA VAL A 173 -23.37 -4.52 -18.58
C VAL A 173 -22.77 -3.68 -19.72
N ASN A 174 -21.92 -2.72 -19.37
CA ASN A 174 -21.18 -1.91 -20.33
C ASN A 174 -19.66 -2.06 -20.20
N THR A 175 -19.17 -2.71 -19.14
CA THR A 175 -17.75 -2.89 -18.89
C THR A 175 -17.50 -4.28 -18.32
N ILE A 176 -16.51 -4.99 -18.84
CA ILE A 176 -16.04 -6.27 -18.31
C ILE A 176 -14.73 -6.05 -17.56
N LEU A 177 -14.67 -6.44 -16.29
CA LEU A 177 -13.44 -6.49 -15.49
C LEU A 177 -12.87 -7.91 -15.65
N PHE A 178 -11.95 -8.08 -16.59
CA PHE A 178 -11.42 -9.38 -16.99
C PHE A 178 -10.12 -9.70 -16.26
N ARG A 179 -10.03 -10.88 -15.63
CA ARG A 179 -8.83 -11.36 -14.98
C ARG A 179 -7.77 -11.74 -16.03
N VAL A 180 -6.68 -11.00 -16.10
CA VAL A 180 -5.63 -11.18 -17.11
C VAL A 180 -4.49 -12.08 -16.66
N PHE A 181 -4.67 -12.81 -15.56
CA PHE A 181 -3.69 -13.73 -14.99
C PHE A 181 -4.35 -15.03 -14.51
N GLN A 182 -3.52 -16.05 -14.32
CA GLN A 182 -3.88 -17.34 -13.79
C GLN A 182 -2.88 -17.80 -12.75
N ASN A 183 -3.37 -18.36 -11.65
CA ASN A 183 -2.55 -19.04 -10.67
C ASN A 183 -2.50 -20.54 -10.98
N LYS A 184 -1.46 -21.20 -10.47
CA LYS A 184 -1.36 -22.65 -10.54
C LYS A 184 -2.56 -23.32 -9.88
N GLY A 185 -3.17 -24.26 -10.60
CA GLY A 185 -4.37 -24.97 -10.15
C GLY A 185 -5.71 -24.29 -10.45
N ASP A 186 -5.71 -23.08 -11.01
CA ASP A 186 -6.93 -22.45 -11.50
C ASP A 186 -7.49 -23.21 -12.71
N ARG A 187 -8.80 -23.07 -12.94
CA ARG A 187 -9.48 -23.63 -14.12
C ARG A 187 -9.00 -22.92 -15.39
N LEU A 188 -8.47 -23.69 -16.35
CA LEU A 188 -8.06 -23.20 -17.67
C LEU A 188 -9.26 -22.91 -18.56
N TYR A 189 -9.17 -21.87 -19.37
CA TYR A 189 -10.11 -21.64 -20.47
C TYR A 189 -10.03 -22.78 -21.48
N LYS A 190 -11.17 -23.34 -21.92
CA LYS A 190 -11.23 -24.45 -22.87
C LYS A 190 -10.72 -24.08 -24.26
N PHE A 191 -10.71 -22.80 -24.61
CA PHE A 191 -10.23 -22.27 -25.90
C PHE A 191 -8.76 -21.86 -25.89
N VAL A 192 -8.07 -22.02 -24.75
CA VAL A 192 -6.65 -21.68 -24.55
C VAL A 192 -5.77 -22.87 -24.87
N LYS A 193 -4.70 -22.64 -25.61
CA LYS A 193 -3.61 -23.59 -25.81
C LYS A 193 -2.52 -23.26 -24.77
N ALA A 194 -2.76 -23.66 -23.53
CA ALA A 194 -1.89 -23.31 -22.42
C ALA A 194 -0.46 -23.85 -22.61
N GLN A 195 0.51 -22.94 -22.59
CA GLN A 195 1.94 -23.27 -22.57
C GLN A 195 2.45 -23.45 -21.14
N GLN A 196 1.78 -22.83 -20.18
CA GLN A 196 2.08 -22.81 -18.75
C GLN A 196 0.77 -22.97 -17.97
N ASP A 197 0.84 -23.49 -16.75
CA ASP A 197 -0.32 -23.63 -15.86
C ASP A 197 -0.55 -22.39 -14.95
N GLU A 198 0.40 -21.46 -14.94
CA GLU A 198 0.31 -20.17 -14.26
C GLU A 198 0.95 -19.05 -15.11
N GLY A 199 0.52 -17.82 -14.93
CA GLY A 199 1.05 -16.68 -15.65
C GLY A 199 0.00 -15.67 -16.08
N VAL A 200 0.21 -15.03 -17.23
CA VAL A 200 -0.66 -13.98 -17.75
C VAL A 200 -1.23 -14.36 -19.14
N TYR A 201 -2.27 -13.64 -19.57
CA TYR A 201 -2.96 -13.84 -20.85
C TYR A 201 -2.58 -12.80 -21.91
N PHE A 202 -1.41 -12.21 -21.81
CA PHE A 202 -0.87 -11.24 -22.77
C PHE A 202 0.64 -11.43 -22.92
N LYS A 203 1.17 -10.98 -24.03
CA LYS A 203 2.60 -11.11 -24.34
C LYS A 203 3.45 -10.22 -23.46
N THR A 204 4.40 -10.79 -22.73
CA THR A 204 5.38 -10.11 -21.90
C THR A 204 6.61 -10.99 -21.64
N GLU A 205 7.74 -10.38 -21.32
CA GLU A 205 8.93 -11.08 -20.81
C GLU A 205 9.00 -11.11 -19.27
N TYR A 206 8.10 -10.41 -18.59
CA TYR A 206 8.08 -10.26 -17.13
C TYR A 206 7.25 -11.33 -16.40
N ALA A 207 6.56 -12.20 -17.11
CA ALA A 207 5.80 -13.29 -16.53
C ALA A 207 5.70 -14.48 -17.52
N PRO A 208 5.48 -15.73 -17.05
CA PRO A 208 5.04 -16.80 -17.91
C PRO A 208 3.77 -16.40 -18.64
N VAL A 209 3.67 -16.73 -19.91
CA VAL A 209 2.48 -16.49 -20.72
C VAL A 209 1.71 -17.80 -20.84
N VAL A 210 0.50 -17.85 -20.27
CA VAL A 210 -0.38 -19.02 -20.39
C VAL A 210 -0.82 -19.17 -21.85
N ASP A 211 -1.36 -18.10 -22.41
CA ASP A 211 -1.67 -17.93 -23.84
C ASP A 211 -1.91 -16.43 -24.10
N ASP A 212 -1.60 -15.95 -25.29
CA ASP A 212 -1.82 -14.55 -25.67
C ASP A 212 -3.24 -14.35 -26.23
N ILE A 213 -4.23 -14.34 -25.34
CA ILE A 213 -5.65 -14.25 -25.71
C ILE A 213 -6.27 -12.87 -25.47
N LEU A 214 -5.61 -12.00 -24.68
CA LEU A 214 -6.22 -10.74 -24.23
C LEU A 214 -6.64 -9.85 -25.41
N GLY A 215 -5.82 -9.78 -26.46
CA GLY A 215 -6.17 -9.02 -27.67
C GLY A 215 -7.44 -9.54 -28.34
N LYS A 216 -7.61 -10.87 -28.45
CA LYS A 216 -8.80 -11.50 -29.03
C LYS A 216 -10.05 -11.25 -28.17
N ILE A 217 -9.91 -11.31 -26.85
CA ILE A 217 -11.01 -11.01 -25.93
C ILE A 217 -11.41 -9.53 -26.03
N ALA A 218 -10.44 -8.61 -26.08
CA ALA A 218 -10.71 -7.19 -26.23
C ALA A 218 -11.46 -6.89 -27.54
N GLU A 219 -11.05 -7.51 -28.66
CA GLU A 219 -11.74 -7.39 -29.95
C GLU A 219 -13.22 -7.84 -29.87
N ILE A 220 -13.48 -9.00 -29.23
CA ILE A 220 -14.85 -9.50 -29.01
C ILE A 220 -15.65 -8.49 -28.17
N VAL A 221 -15.10 -7.99 -27.08
CA VAL A 221 -15.76 -7.05 -26.18
C VAL A 221 -16.09 -5.75 -26.90
N HIS A 222 -15.12 -5.18 -27.64
CA HIS A 222 -15.28 -3.92 -28.36
C HIS A 222 -16.30 -3.98 -29.49
N ARG A 223 -16.27 -5.05 -30.33
CA ARG A 223 -17.25 -5.16 -31.41
C ARG A 223 -18.69 -5.36 -30.92
N ASN A 224 -18.84 -5.76 -29.65
CA ASN A 224 -20.14 -5.81 -28.99
C ASN A 224 -20.47 -4.49 -28.25
N GLY A 225 -19.63 -3.46 -28.34
CA GLY A 225 -19.86 -2.13 -27.77
C GLY A 225 -19.73 -2.06 -26.25
N LEU A 226 -18.93 -2.95 -25.65
CA LEU A 226 -18.54 -2.91 -24.24
C LEU A 226 -17.09 -2.44 -24.13
N GLU A 227 -16.67 -2.09 -22.91
CA GLU A 227 -15.28 -1.81 -22.60
C GLU A 227 -14.66 -2.93 -21.77
N LEU A 228 -13.34 -3.11 -21.92
CA LEU A 228 -12.56 -4.14 -21.25
C LEU A 228 -11.54 -3.52 -20.29
N PHE A 229 -11.70 -3.78 -19.00
CA PHE A 229 -10.70 -3.44 -18.00
C PHE A 229 -9.94 -4.69 -17.57
N ALA A 230 -8.62 -4.63 -17.62
CA ALA A 230 -7.75 -5.67 -17.11
C ALA A 230 -7.75 -5.67 -15.58
N TRP A 231 -8.17 -6.76 -14.95
CA TRP A 231 -8.06 -6.97 -13.53
C TRP A 231 -6.71 -7.63 -13.21
N VAL A 232 -5.82 -6.91 -12.50
CA VAL A 232 -4.43 -7.30 -12.24
C VAL A 232 -4.12 -7.39 -10.77
N THR A 233 -3.23 -8.32 -10.42
CA THR A 233 -2.56 -8.33 -9.12
C THR A 233 -1.29 -7.48 -9.16
N THR A 234 -0.88 -6.98 -8.00
CA THR A 234 0.36 -6.22 -7.80
C THR A 234 1.28 -6.97 -6.84
N ARG A 235 0.97 -6.94 -5.55
CA ARG A 235 1.77 -7.52 -4.49
C ARG A 235 1.75 -9.05 -4.48
N TYR A 236 0.68 -9.66 -4.98
CA TYR A 236 0.55 -11.11 -5.12
C TYR A 236 0.70 -11.61 -6.55
N ALA A 237 1.33 -10.84 -7.43
CA ALA A 237 1.73 -11.26 -8.77
C ALA A 237 2.85 -12.33 -8.70
N ASN A 238 2.57 -13.47 -8.08
CA ASN A 238 3.56 -14.51 -7.79
C ASN A 238 4.08 -15.24 -9.04
N TYR A 239 3.36 -15.15 -10.15
CA TYR A 239 3.77 -15.60 -11.45
C TYR A 239 4.88 -14.68 -12.00
N GLY A 240 6.01 -15.24 -12.38
CA GLY A 240 7.06 -14.53 -13.11
C GLY A 240 8.27 -14.13 -12.30
N LEU A 241 8.14 -13.43 -11.20
CA LEU A 241 9.30 -12.98 -10.44
C LEU A 241 9.71 -14.04 -9.40
N LYS A 242 10.73 -14.83 -9.78
CA LYS A 242 11.46 -15.69 -8.86
C LYS A 242 12.70 -14.93 -8.41
N GLY A 243 12.97 -14.87 -7.11
CA GLY A 243 14.11 -14.15 -6.58
C GLY A 243 14.38 -14.47 -5.12
N PRO A 244 15.40 -13.83 -4.54
CA PRO A 244 15.80 -14.05 -3.17
C PRO A 244 14.70 -13.63 -2.19
N PRO A 245 14.80 -14.03 -0.91
CA PRO A 245 13.78 -13.71 0.11
C PRO A 245 13.51 -12.22 0.28
N GLU A 246 14.46 -11.34 -0.08
CA GLU A 246 14.35 -9.87 -0.03
C GLU A 246 13.27 -9.32 -0.97
N TYR A 247 12.88 -10.08 -2.00
CA TYR A 247 11.76 -9.72 -2.88
C TYR A 247 10.40 -9.88 -2.20
N ARG A 248 10.38 -10.42 -0.98
CA ARG A 248 9.16 -10.60 -0.18
C ARG A 248 9.11 -9.64 1.00
N CYS A 249 7.90 -9.21 1.33
CA CYS A 249 7.64 -8.46 2.55
C CYS A 249 8.08 -9.24 3.78
N LYS A 250 8.40 -8.53 4.85
CA LYS A 250 8.55 -9.10 6.19
C LYS A 250 7.40 -8.66 7.07
N SER A 251 6.78 -9.63 7.74
CA SER A 251 5.71 -9.41 8.71
C SER A 251 6.17 -9.75 10.11
N TYR A 252 5.69 -8.97 11.09
CA TYR A 252 5.88 -9.33 12.49
C TYR A 252 4.82 -10.35 12.92
N ASN A 253 5.28 -11.47 13.45
CA ASN A 253 4.42 -12.49 14.03
C ASN A 253 4.27 -12.21 15.54
N PHE A 254 3.05 -11.89 15.99
CA PHE A 254 2.77 -11.55 17.38
C PHE A 254 2.90 -12.75 18.34
N GLU A 255 2.74 -13.98 17.86
CA GLU A 255 2.87 -15.18 18.67
C GLU A 255 4.34 -15.54 18.95
N THR A 256 5.14 -15.59 17.87
CA THR A 256 6.56 -15.94 17.96
C THR A 256 7.45 -14.76 18.31
N LYS A 257 6.91 -13.53 18.25
CA LYS A 257 7.63 -12.24 18.38
C LYS A 257 8.83 -12.13 17.42
N LYS A 258 8.71 -12.72 16.22
CA LYS A 258 9.77 -12.74 15.21
C LYS A 258 9.28 -12.11 13.90
N MET A 259 10.25 -11.65 13.09
CA MET A 259 10.00 -11.28 11.70
C MET A 259 9.96 -12.52 10.83
N GLU A 260 8.93 -12.63 10.01
CA GLU A 260 8.72 -13.74 9.08
C GLU A 260 8.57 -13.22 7.65
N VAL A 261 8.97 -14.02 6.67
CA VAL A 261 8.77 -13.70 5.26
C VAL A 261 7.29 -13.88 4.92
N SER A 262 6.68 -12.84 4.41
CA SER A 262 5.28 -12.82 3.97
C SER A 262 5.16 -13.31 2.50
N ARG A 263 3.94 -13.65 2.08
CA ARG A 263 3.69 -14.06 0.69
C ARG A 263 3.77 -12.90 -0.31
N GLY A 264 3.51 -11.67 0.14
CA GLY A 264 3.45 -10.50 -0.73
C GLY A 264 4.82 -10.02 -1.16
N PHE A 265 4.91 -9.44 -2.35
CA PHE A 265 6.10 -8.77 -2.81
C PHE A 265 6.45 -7.56 -1.94
N ASN A 266 7.75 -7.34 -1.77
CA ASN A 266 8.31 -6.15 -1.18
C ASN A 266 8.26 -5.00 -2.18
N LEU A 267 7.22 -4.17 -2.10
CA LEU A 267 7.03 -3.01 -2.98
C LEU A 267 8.01 -1.85 -2.70
N PHE A 268 8.96 -2.02 -1.78
CA PHE A 268 10.07 -1.10 -1.54
C PHE A 268 11.34 -1.55 -2.29
N HIS A 269 11.39 -2.81 -2.75
CA HIS A 269 12.55 -3.34 -3.47
C HIS A 269 12.56 -2.84 -4.93
N PRO A 270 13.68 -2.22 -5.39
CA PRO A 270 13.74 -1.62 -6.72
C PRO A 270 13.54 -2.62 -7.86
N ASP A 271 14.07 -3.83 -7.76
CA ASP A 271 13.90 -4.86 -8.81
C ASP A 271 12.46 -5.37 -8.89
N VAL A 272 11.76 -5.47 -7.75
CA VAL A 272 10.34 -5.80 -7.70
C VAL A 272 9.52 -4.72 -8.39
N LEU A 273 9.79 -3.45 -8.10
CA LEU A 273 9.11 -2.34 -8.77
C LEU A 273 9.39 -2.31 -10.26
N LYS A 274 10.65 -2.50 -10.68
CA LYS A 274 11.03 -2.56 -12.10
C LYS A 274 10.32 -3.70 -12.83
N HIS A 275 10.20 -4.85 -12.20
CA HIS A 275 9.46 -6.00 -12.73
C HIS A 275 7.97 -5.66 -12.95
N LEU A 276 7.30 -5.12 -11.93
CA LEU A 276 5.89 -4.71 -12.04
C LEU A 276 5.68 -3.60 -13.07
N GLU A 277 6.60 -2.63 -13.16
CA GLU A 277 6.57 -1.59 -14.19
C GLU A 277 6.68 -2.18 -15.60
N GLY A 278 7.58 -3.16 -15.82
CA GLY A 278 7.69 -3.87 -17.09
C GLY A 278 6.40 -4.61 -17.45
N LEU A 279 5.84 -5.35 -16.50
CA LEU A 279 4.59 -6.08 -16.67
C LEU A 279 3.42 -5.15 -17.04
N LEU A 280 3.27 -4.01 -16.33
CA LEU A 280 2.19 -3.04 -16.58
C LEU A 280 2.42 -2.25 -17.89
N ARG A 281 3.67 -2.00 -18.28
CA ARG A 281 4.00 -1.39 -19.57
C ARG A 281 3.56 -2.29 -20.73
N ASP A 282 3.83 -3.60 -20.64
CA ASP A 282 3.42 -4.54 -21.67
C ASP A 282 1.90 -4.73 -21.72
N LEU A 283 1.24 -4.77 -20.56
CA LEU A 283 -0.22 -4.76 -20.48
C LEU A 283 -0.81 -3.50 -21.13
N GLY A 284 -0.21 -2.33 -20.93
CA GLY A 284 -0.63 -1.07 -21.54
C GLY A 284 -0.53 -1.03 -23.07
N ARG A 285 0.21 -1.96 -23.69
CA ARG A 285 0.28 -2.13 -25.16
C ARG A 285 -0.88 -2.95 -25.72
N THR A 286 -1.64 -3.61 -24.87
CA THR A 286 -2.81 -4.39 -25.30
C THR A 286 -4.03 -3.49 -25.51
N PRO A 287 -5.02 -3.90 -26.33
CA PRO A 287 -6.16 -3.05 -26.65
C PRO A 287 -7.22 -3.04 -25.54
N ILE A 288 -6.83 -2.76 -24.30
CA ILE A 288 -7.72 -2.60 -23.15
C ILE A 288 -8.12 -1.13 -22.94
N ASP A 289 -9.25 -0.90 -22.31
CA ASP A 289 -9.76 0.44 -22.01
C ASP A 289 -9.30 0.94 -20.63
N GLY A 290 -8.98 0.01 -19.73
CA GLY A 290 -8.52 0.39 -18.39
C GLY A 290 -7.93 -0.78 -17.63
N ILE A 291 -7.44 -0.45 -16.42
CA ILE A 291 -6.84 -1.39 -15.48
C ILE A 291 -7.49 -1.23 -14.11
N LEU A 292 -7.92 -2.34 -13.52
CA LEU A 292 -8.35 -2.43 -12.13
C LEU A 292 -7.22 -3.05 -11.31
N PHE A 293 -6.60 -2.26 -10.42
CA PHE A 293 -5.71 -2.81 -9.39
C PHE A 293 -6.52 -3.62 -8.39
N GLN A 294 -6.11 -4.88 -8.18
CA GLN A 294 -6.73 -5.80 -7.23
C GLN A 294 -6.62 -5.26 -5.78
N ASP A 295 -7.33 -5.90 -4.88
CA ASP A 295 -7.32 -5.65 -3.44
C ASP A 295 -6.02 -6.06 -2.72
N ASP A 296 -4.98 -6.37 -3.48
CA ASP A 296 -3.66 -6.75 -2.99
C ASP A 296 -2.63 -5.60 -2.91
N LEU A 297 -2.99 -4.39 -3.37
CA LEU A 297 -2.16 -3.19 -3.21
C LEU A 297 -2.35 -2.62 -1.79
N ILE A 298 -2.03 -3.42 -0.82
CA ILE A 298 -2.18 -3.14 0.61
C ILE A 298 -0.94 -3.55 1.40
N LEU A 299 -0.77 -2.97 2.60
CA LEU A 299 0.15 -3.45 3.62
C LEU A 299 -0.60 -3.56 4.94
N LYS A 300 -0.52 -4.72 5.58
CA LYS A 300 -1.21 -4.96 6.84
C LYS A 300 -0.56 -4.20 8.00
N HIS A 301 -1.23 -4.18 9.14
CA HIS A 301 -0.72 -3.50 10.33
C HIS A 301 0.63 -4.04 10.81
N ASN A 302 0.97 -5.27 10.51
CA ASN A 302 2.22 -5.93 10.85
C ASN A 302 3.18 -6.11 9.66
N GLU A 303 3.02 -5.38 8.57
CA GLU A 303 3.83 -5.32 7.36
C GLU A 303 4.11 -3.86 6.98
N ASP A 304 5.20 -3.50 6.35
CA ASP A 304 6.38 -4.22 5.93
C ASP A 304 7.57 -3.83 6.81
N PHE A 305 8.31 -4.83 7.29
CA PHE A 305 9.55 -4.65 8.03
C PHE A 305 10.76 -5.16 7.22
N SER A 306 10.67 -5.15 5.88
CA SER A 306 11.83 -5.45 5.01
C SER A 306 12.93 -4.41 5.17
N THR A 307 14.14 -4.77 4.80
CA THR A 307 15.30 -3.88 4.88
C THR A 307 15.07 -2.60 4.08
N GLU A 308 14.51 -2.71 2.88
CA GLU A 308 14.22 -1.59 1.98
C GLU A 308 13.15 -0.67 2.56
N ALA A 309 12.06 -1.23 3.12
CA ALA A 309 11.02 -0.46 3.80
C ALA A 309 11.59 0.28 5.02
N ASN A 310 12.39 -0.42 5.83
CA ASN A 310 13.01 0.15 7.03
C ASN A 310 13.95 1.30 6.67
N ARG A 311 14.78 1.15 5.63
CA ARG A 311 15.68 2.21 5.15
C ARG A 311 14.89 3.42 4.62
N ALA A 312 13.88 3.17 3.80
CA ALA A 312 13.07 4.24 3.22
C ALA A 312 12.34 5.03 4.32
N PHE A 313 11.78 4.34 5.32
CA PHE A 313 11.14 4.98 6.45
C PHE A 313 12.14 5.75 7.33
N GLN A 314 13.27 5.12 7.66
CA GLN A 314 14.30 5.76 8.48
C GLN A 314 14.87 7.01 7.81
N LYS A 315 15.06 6.98 6.49
CA LYS A 315 15.51 8.15 5.73
C LYS A 315 14.56 9.34 5.87
N GLU A 316 13.25 9.09 5.93
CA GLU A 316 12.24 10.16 6.03
C GLU A 316 12.01 10.61 7.48
N PHE A 317 11.99 9.69 8.45
CA PHE A 317 11.59 9.96 9.84
C PHE A 317 12.73 9.86 10.85
N GLY A 318 13.89 9.34 10.45
CA GLY A 318 15.11 9.30 11.26
C GLY A 318 15.14 8.22 12.35
N TYR A 319 14.17 7.30 12.39
CA TYR A 319 14.18 6.15 13.29
C TYR A 319 13.72 4.89 12.56
N LEU A 320 14.21 3.72 13.01
CA LEU A 320 13.80 2.44 12.45
C LEU A 320 12.40 2.04 12.96
N PRO A 321 11.52 1.55 12.07
CA PRO A 321 10.26 0.94 12.50
C PRO A 321 10.55 -0.32 13.33
N HIS A 322 9.92 -0.42 14.49
CA HIS A 322 10.05 -1.58 15.36
C HIS A 322 8.70 -1.90 16.03
N PRO A 323 8.32 -3.19 16.17
CA PRO A 323 7.05 -3.56 16.79
C PRO A 323 6.80 -2.97 18.17
N ASP A 324 7.82 -2.89 19.03
CA ASP A 324 7.72 -2.33 20.38
C ASP A 324 7.39 -0.82 20.38
N LEU A 325 7.65 -0.13 19.27
CA LEU A 325 7.31 1.28 19.11
C LEU A 325 5.85 1.47 18.63
N PHE A 326 5.20 0.41 18.18
CA PHE A 326 3.95 0.49 17.43
C PHE A 326 2.76 -0.10 18.17
N TYR A 327 2.95 -1.20 18.90
CA TYR A 327 1.85 -2.00 19.43
C TYR A 327 1.79 -1.95 20.94
N VAL A 328 0.59 -1.64 21.46
CA VAL A 328 0.31 -1.66 22.89
C VAL A 328 -0.44 -2.93 23.24
N ASP A 329 0.08 -3.71 24.19
CA ASP A 329 -0.52 -4.91 24.74
C ASP A 329 -1.12 -5.85 23.68
N PRO A 330 -0.31 -6.46 22.78
CA PRO A 330 -0.80 -7.48 21.87
C PRO A 330 -1.35 -8.70 22.68
N TYR A 331 -2.52 -9.18 22.30
CA TYR A 331 -3.16 -10.32 22.99
C TYR A 331 -3.75 -11.32 22.00
N LYS A 332 -3.84 -12.57 22.43
CA LYS A 332 -4.51 -13.65 21.70
C LYS A 332 -5.97 -13.74 22.16
N SER A 333 -6.91 -13.63 21.24
CA SER A 333 -8.33 -13.78 21.53
C SER A 333 -8.74 -15.26 21.64
N GLU A 334 -9.94 -15.51 22.14
CA GLU A 334 -10.51 -16.85 22.28
C GLU A 334 -10.58 -17.63 20.95
N ASN A 335 -10.75 -16.94 19.83
CA ASN A 335 -10.72 -17.54 18.49
C ASN A 335 -9.29 -17.79 17.95
N GLY A 336 -8.26 -17.62 18.77
CA GLY A 336 -6.86 -17.87 18.44
C GLY A 336 -6.17 -16.79 17.60
N LYS A 337 -6.87 -15.71 17.24
CA LYS A 337 -6.28 -14.58 16.49
C LYS A 337 -5.61 -13.58 17.43
N TYR A 338 -4.51 -12.98 16.97
CA TYR A 338 -3.83 -11.92 17.67
C TYR A 338 -4.42 -10.55 17.32
N TYR A 339 -4.64 -9.75 18.35
CA TYR A 339 -5.06 -8.36 18.27
C TYR A 339 -4.11 -7.48 19.07
N VAL A 340 -4.13 -6.18 18.83
CA VAL A 340 -3.44 -5.19 19.65
C VAL A 340 -4.49 -4.32 20.35
N LYS A 341 -4.25 -4.00 21.60
CA LYS A 341 -5.17 -3.17 22.39
C LYS A 341 -5.22 -1.74 21.86
N ALA A 342 -4.07 -1.20 21.46
CA ALA A 342 -3.97 0.12 20.85
C ALA A 342 -2.71 0.23 19.98
N TYR A 343 -2.70 1.24 19.14
CA TYR A 343 -1.55 1.66 18.33
C TYR A 343 -1.02 2.98 18.84
N THR A 344 0.32 3.12 18.87
CA THR A 344 0.99 4.37 19.25
C THR A 344 0.95 5.41 18.12
N ASP A 345 1.32 6.66 18.41
CA ASP A 345 1.44 7.71 17.39
C ASP A 345 2.52 7.39 16.34
N ARG A 346 3.57 6.67 16.73
CA ARG A 346 4.60 6.19 15.79
C ARG A 346 4.05 5.16 14.80
N PHE A 347 3.14 4.31 15.25
CA PHE A 347 2.42 3.42 14.34
C PHE A 347 1.60 4.21 13.31
N TRP A 348 0.88 5.25 13.74
CA TRP A 348 0.07 6.06 12.82
C TRP A 348 0.92 6.83 11.82
N THR A 349 2.08 7.31 12.21
CA THR A 349 3.09 7.89 11.31
C THR A 349 3.53 6.86 10.26
N TRP A 350 3.86 5.65 10.68
CA TRP A 350 4.27 4.54 9.80
C TRP A 350 3.13 4.07 8.88
N ALA A 351 1.91 3.95 9.37
CA ALA A 351 0.74 3.55 8.59
C ALA A 351 0.40 4.59 7.50
N ASN A 352 0.45 5.89 7.84
CA ASN A 352 0.28 6.96 6.86
C ASN A 352 1.39 6.98 5.79
N TRP A 353 2.63 6.78 6.21
CA TRP A 353 3.76 6.68 5.28
C TRP A 353 3.59 5.50 4.32
N LYS A 354 3.18 4.34 4.80
CA LYS A 354 2.88 3.17 3.95
C LYS A 354 1.76 3.48 2.94
N ASN A 355 0.71 4.18 3.37
CA ASN A 355 -0.36 4.60 2.45
C ASN A 355 0.20 5.47 1.32
N ARG A 356 0.99 6.51 1.63
CA ARG A 356 1.62 7.35 0.61
C ARG A 356 2.53 6.55 -0.31
N TRP A 357 3.29 5.59 0.24
CA TRP A 357 4.16 4.72 -0.57
C TRP A 357 3.36 3.88 -1.56
N LEU A 358 2.31 3.20 -1.11
CA LEU A 358 1.44 2.40 -1.98
C LEU A 358 0.81 3.25 -3.09
N MET A 359 0.38 4.45 -2.76
CA MET A 359 -0.18 5.38 -3.74
C MET A 359 0.88 5.85 -4.75
N ASN A 360 2.13 6.07 -4.32
CA ASN A 360 3.23 6.36 -5.23
C ASN A 360 3.56 5.17 -6.15
N VAL A 361 3.52 3.94 -5.64
CA VAL A 361 3.67 2.73 -6.47
C VAL A 361 2.56 2.68 -7.51
N ALA A 362 1.29 2.84 -7.12
CA ALA A 362 0.18 2.89 -8.07
C ALA A 362 0.41 3.93 -9.17
N LYS A 363 0.81 5.15 -8.78
CA LYS A 363 1.10 6.24 -9.72
C LYS A 363 2.19 5.89 -10.73
N ARG A 364 3.27 5.22 -10.28
CA ARG A 364 4.34 4.73 -11.17
C ARG A 364 3.81 3.70 -12.16
N LEU A 365 3.05 2.71 -11.68
CA LEU A 365 2.45 1.67 -12.52
C LEU A 365 1.46 2.26 -13.55
N MET A 366 0.63 3.21 -13.15
CA MET A 366 -0.28 3.94 -14.05
C MET A 366 0.49 4.70 -15.13
N THR A 367 1.60 5.33 -14.77
CA THR A 367 2.43 6.11 -15.69
C THR A 367 3.03 5.25 -16.78
N VAL A 368 3.65 4.12 -16.42
CA VAL A 368 4.29 3.24 -17.42
C VAL A 368 3.26 2.54 -18.31
N ALA A 369 2.09 2.20 -17.78
CA ALA A 369 1.02 1.61 -18.59
C ALA A 369 0.46 2.62 -19.62
N ARG A 370 0.43 3.92 -19.29
CA ARG A 370 0.00 5.00 -20.20
C ARG A 370 1.02 5.39 -21.26
N GLU A 371 2.26 4.92 -21.19
CA GLU A 371 3.27 5.22 -22.22
C GLU A 371 2.80 4.82 -23.64
N SER A 372 2.05 3.73 -23.75
CA SER A 372 1.54 3.20 -25.02
C SER A 372 0.08 3.56 -25.30
N ASN A 373 -0.72 3.79 -24.25
CA ASN A 373 -2.13 4.16 -24.34
C ASN A 373 -2.45 5.25 -23.32
N PRO A 374 -2.33 6.54 -23.68
CA PRO A 374 -2.59 7.68 -22.78
C PRO A 374 -4.03 7.72 -22.24
N ASN A 375 -4.99 7.10 -22.95
CA ASN A 375 -6.41 7.09 -22.59
C ASN A 375 -6.79 5.98 -21.60
N LEU A 376 -5.84 5.14 -21.16
CA LEU A 376 -6.10 4.10 -20.17
C LEU A 376 -6.69 4.70 -18.89
N GLN A 377 -7.83 4.16 -18.50
CA GLN A 377 -8.50 4.48 -17.25
C GLN A 377 -8.05 3.52 -16.15
N PHE A 378 -8.02 4.01 -14.90
CA PHE A 378 -7.58 3.22 -13.77
C PHE A 378 -8.61 3.20 -12.66
N ALA A 379 -8.85 2.00 -12.14
CA ALA A 379 -9.63 1.76 -10.94
C ALA A 379 -8.73 1.18 -9.84
N ILE A 380 -8.95 1.58 -8.59
CA ILE A 380 -8.30 1.00 -7.42
C ILE A 380 -9.34 0.32 -6.53
N ASN A 381 -9.08 -0.93 -6.11
CA ASN A 381 -9.88 -1.57 -5.08
C ASN A 381 -9.59 -0.99 -3.70
N LEU A 382 -10.66 -0.66 -2.98
CA LEU A 382 -10.62 -0.21 -1.60
C LEU A 382 -11.52 -1.10 -0.73
N TYR A 383 -11.03 -1.46 0.44
CA TYR A 383 -11.87 -2.06 1.47
C TYR A 383 -12.89 -1.03 1.99
N PHE A 384 -14.08 -1.46 2.35
CA PHE A 384 -15.11 -0.52 2.84
C PHE A 384 -14.67 0.21 4.12
N GLU A 385 -13.82 -0.41 4.94
CA GLU A 385 -13.20 0.22 6.11
C GLU A 385 -12.37 1.45 5.73
N ALA A 386 -11.65 1.41 4.60
CA ALA A 386 -10.85 2.53 4.11
C ALA A 386 -11.71 3.76 3.73
N VAL A 387 -13.02 3.56 3.61
CA VAL A 387 -14.01 4.61 3.37
C VAL A 387 -14.71 5.02 4.66
N LEU A 388 -15.13 4.07 5.49
CA LEU A 388 -15.90 4.36 6.71
C LEU A 388 -15.05 4.97 7.81
N ASN A 389 -13.83 4.48 7.99
CA ASN A 389 -12.95 4.89 9.07
C ASN A 389 -11.49 4.87 8.59
N ASP A 390 -10.93 6.06 8.37
CA ASP A 390 -9.57 6.21 7.86
C ASP A 390 -8.52 5.53 8.76
N ARG A 391 -8.71 5.52 10.09
CA ARG A 391 -7.82 4.81 11.01
C ARG A 391 -7.86 3.30 10.79
N ASN A 392 -9.05 2.72 10.62
CA ASN A 392 -9.16 1.29 10.33
C ASN A 392 -8.55 0.96 8.97
N GLY A 393 -8.82 1.77 7.95
CA GLY A 393 -8.23 1.61 6.62
C GLY A 393 -6.70 1.68 6.66
N LEU A 394 -6.13 2.63 7.38
CA LEU A 394 -4.68 2.76 7.56
C LEU A 394 -4.09 1.57 8.33
N ALA A 395 -4.69 1.19 9.47
CA ALA A 395 -4.15 0.12 10.30
C ALA A 395 -4.17 -1.22 9.57
N TRP A 396 -5.30 -1.59 8.98
CA TRP A 396 -5.50 -2.93 8.43
C TRP A 396 -4.97 -3.12 7.01
N PHE A 397 -4.97 -2.04 6.20
CA PHE A 397 -4.70 -2.13 4.75
C PHE A 397 -3.69 -1.09 4.25
N SER A 398 -3.31 -0.14 5.08
CA SER A 398 -2.55 1.06 4.66
C SER A 398 -3.23 1.77 3.48
N GLN A 399 -4.56 1.83 3.51
CA GLN A 399 -5.41 2.48 2.50
C GLN A 399 -6.38 3.44 3.15
N THR A 400 -6.65 4.57 2.47
CA THR A 400 -7.77 5.47 2.76
C THR A 400 -8.34 6.00 1.45
N LEU A 401 -9.63 6.31 1.43
CA LEU A 401 -10.23 6.97 0.27
C LEU A 401 -9.61 8.36 0.01
N PRO A 402 -9.38 9.22 1.02
CA PRO A 402 -8.67 10.49 0.80
C PRO A 402 -7.27 10.31 0.17
N GLY A 403 -6.47 9.36 0.68
CA GLY A 403 -5.15 9.07 0.12
C GLY A 403 -5.21 8.57 -1.33
N ALA A 404 -6.22 7.77 -1.68
CA ALA A 404 -6.42 7.34 -3.06
C ALA A 404 -6.82 8.50 -3.98
N LEU A 405 -7.58 9.49 -3.49
CA LEU A 405 -7.99 10.66 -4.28
C LEU A 405 -6.82 11.51 -4.75
N GLU A 406 -5.75 11.62 -3.98
CA GLU A 406 -4.54 12.37 -4.36
C GLU A 406 -3.87 11.83 -5.63
N ASN A 407 -4.15 10.59 -6.02
CA ASN A 407 -3.59 9.95 -7.21
C ASN A 407 -4.47 10.01 -8.45
N HIS A 408 -5.65 10.64 -8.35
CA HIS A 408 -6.54 10.88 -9.48
C HIS A 408 -6.89 9.63 -10.29
N PHE A 409 -7.31 8.55 -9.61
CA PHE A 409 -7.90 7.40 -10.28
C PHE A 409 -9.19 7.81 -11.00
N ASP A 410 -9.52 7.08 -12.05
CA ASP A 410 -10.78 7.28 -12.76
C ASP A 410 -11.95 6.69 -11.99
N TYR A 411 -11.72 5.58 -11.28
CA TYR A 411 -12.73 4.89 -10.45
C TYR A 411 -12.13 4.44 -9.11
N TYR A 412 -12.95 4.57 -8.08
CA TYR A 412 -12.69 4.06 -6.72
C TYR A 412 -13.62 2.86 -6.49
N ALA A 413 -13.07 1.66 -6.68
CA ALA A 413 -13.82 0.41 -6.61
C ALA A 413 -13.87 -0.07 -5.15
N ILE A 414 -15.02 0.12 -4.49
CA ILE A 414 -15.21 -0.14 -3.07
C ILE A 414 -15.87 -1.49 -2.89
N MET A 415 -15.25 -2.37 -2.11
CA MET A 415 -15.77 -3.71 -1.83
C MET A 415 -16.95 -3.65 -0.86
N ALA A 416 -18.16 -3.53 -1.41
CA ALA A 416 -19.42 -3.51 -0.68
C ALA A 416 -19.91 -4.95 -0.38
N TYR A 417 -19.08 -5.73 0.31
CA TYR A 417 -19.31 -7.15 0.60
C TYR A 417 -20.10 -7.29 1.90
N HIS A 418 -21.41 -7.07 1.82
CA HIS A 418 -22.30 -7.06 2.98
C HIS A 418 -22.28 -8.35 3.80
N ARG A 419 -22.21 -9.53 3.14
CA ARG A 419 -22.13 -10.82 3.85
C ARG A 419 -20.79 -11.02 4.57
N GLN A 420 -19.71 -10.46 4.06
CA GLN A 420 -18.45 -10.40 4.78
C GLN A 420 -18.57 -9.49 6.00
N ALA A 421 -19.17 -8.32 5.84
CA ALA A 421 -19.39 -7.38 6.94
C ALA A 421 -20.28 -7.97 8.05
N MET A 422 -21.33 -8.73 7.68
CA MET A 422 -22.12 -9.51 8.63
C MET A 422 -21.26 -10.40 9.51
N LYS A 423 -20.40 -11.20 8.89
CA LYS A 423 -19.55 -12.16 9.59
C LYS A 423 -18.49 -11.46 10.43
N ASP A 424 -17.81 -10.47 9.87
CA ASP A 424 -16.66 -9.82 10.52
C ASP A 424 -17.10 -8.93 11.69
N ARG A 425 -18.33 -8.40 11.65
CA ARG A 425 -18.89 -7.51 12.67
C ARG A 425 -19.97 -8.15 13.53
N ASN A 426 -20.36 -9.40 13.23
CA ASN A 426 -21.44 -10.13 13.89
C ASN A 426 -22.75 -9.32 13.92
N ILE A 427 -23.17 -8.83 12.74
CA ILE A 427 -24.39 -8.02 12.55
C ILE A 427 -25.37 -8.72 11.61
N GLU A 428 -26.63 -8.34 11.67
CA GLU A 428 -27.68 -8.87 10.80
C GLU A 428 -27.57 -8.34 9.37
N VAL A 429 -28.16 -9.09 8.40
CA VAL A 429 -28.09 -8.76 6.97
C VAL A 429 -28.63 -7.35 6.67
N LYS A 430 -29.71 -6.95 7.32
CA LYS A 430 -30.33 -5.62 7.15
C LYS A 430 -29.38 -4.50 7.60
N GLU A 431 -28.70 -4.72 8.70
CA GLU A 431 -27.71 -3.79 9.24
C GLU A 431 -26.48 -3.70 8.34
N ALA A 432 -26.02 -4.84 7.81
CA ALA A 432 -24.92 -4.87 6.84
C ALA A 432 -25.26 -4.16 5.52
N ILE A 433 -26.50 -4.29 5.03
CA ILE A 433 -27.00 -3.54 3.86
C ILE A 433 -27.01 -2.03 4.16
N GLY A 434 -27.51 -1.62 5.33
CA GLY A 434 -27.47 -0.23 5.79
C GLY A 434 -26.04 0.31 5.83
N LEU A 435 -25.10 -0.46 6.38
CA LEU A 435 -23.68 -0.13 6.42
C LEU A 435 -23.10 0.12 5.02
N MET A 436 -23.44 -0.71 4.02
CA MET A 436 -22.97 -0.51 2.64
C MET A 436 -23.58 0.72 1.98
N ALA A 437 -24.81 1.08 2.32
CA ALA A 437 -25.42 2.34 1.90
C ALA A 437 -24.68 3.56 2.49
N ASP A 438 -24.28 3.51 3.77
CA ASP A 438 -23.49 4.56 4.41
C ASP A 438 -22.09 4.68 3.80
N VAL A 439 -21.46 3.55 3.44
CA VAL A 439 -20.21 3.52 2.66
C VAL A 439 -20.39 4.26 1.34
N ALA A 440 -21.47 3.94 0.59
CA ALA A 440 -21.75 4.60 -0.68
C ALA A 440 -21.96 6.10 -0.50
N GLN A 441 -22.73 6.52 0.51
CA GLN A 441 -22.98 7.92 0.83
C GLN A 441 -21.68 8.68 1.14
N LYS A 442 -20.85 8.11 2.02
CA LYS A 442 -19.57 8.73 2.39
C LYS A 442 -18.63 8.80 1.17
N ALA A 443 -18.56 7.73 0.37
CA ALA A 443 -17.76 7.70 -0.84
C ALA A 443 -18.19 8.77 -1.85
N VAL A 444 -19.49 8.86 -2.16
CA VAL A 444 -20.04 9.88 -3.08
C VAL A 444 -19.73 11.29 -2.59
N LYS A 445 -19.94 11.55 -1.29
CA LYS A 445 -19.60 12.85 -0.70
C LYS A 445 -18.12 13.19 -0.81
N THR A 446 -17.24 12.21 -0.60
CA THR A 446 -15.78 12.43 -0.57
C THR A 446 -15.20 12.56 -1.98
N VAL A 447 -15.68 11.76 -2.94
CA VAL A 447 -15.23 11.78 -4.34
C VAL A 447 -15.81 12.96 -5.12
N GLY A 448 -17.04 13.39 -4.79
CA GLY A 448 -17.75 14.49 -5.44
C GLY A 448 -18.39 14.14 -6.78
N ASP A 449 -18.05 13.00 -7.38
CA ASP A 449 -18.63 12.48 -8.63
C ASP A 449 -19.10 11.03 -8.42
N PRO A 450 -20.42 10.78 -8.35
CA PRO A 450 -20.95 9.45 -8.12
C PRO A 450 -20.50 8.43 -9.18
N SER A 451 -20.33 8.84 -10.44
CA SER A 451 -19.95 7.94 -11.52
C SER A 451 -18.56 7.32 -11.32
N LYS A 452 -17.67 8.00 -10.58
CA LYS A 452 -16.34 7.52 -10.22
C LYS A 452 -16.34 6.56 -9.03
N VAL A 453 -17.41 6.54 -8.24
CA VAL A 453 -17.57 5.60 -7.13
C VAL A 453 -18.13 4.30 -7.69
N MET A 454 -17.33 3.23 -7.66
CA MET A 454 -17.72 1.91 -8.14
C MET A 454 -18.00 0.99 -6.96
N MET A 455 -19.27 0.74 -6.65
CA MET A 455 -19.64 -0.17 -5.58
C MET A 455 -19.59 -1.61 -6.08
N LYS A 456 -18.69 -2.41 -5.51
CA LYS A 456 -18.51 -3.82 -5.87
C LYS A 456 -19.40 -4.68 -4.97
N VAL A 457 -20.44 -5.27 -5.54
CA VAL A 457 -21.39 -6.12 -4.83
C VAL A 457 -21.00 -7.58 -5.00
N TRP A 458 -20.77 -8.26 -3.87
CA TRP A 458 -20.52 -9.69 -3.84
C TRP A 458 -21.85 -10.44 -3.96
N ILE A 459 -21.96 -11.27 -5.00
CA ILE A 459 -23.23 -11.93 -5.36
C ILE A 459 -23.36 -13.37 -4.88
N LEU A 460 -22.31 -13.93 -4.30
CA LEU A 460 -22.32 -15.31 -3.80
C LEU A 460 -22.64 -15.36 -2.30
N ASP A 461 -23.15 -16.52 -1.85
CA ASP A 461 -23.16 -16.82 -0.42
C ASP A 461 -21.71 -16.94 0.07
N TRP A 462 -21.41 -16.34 1.23
CA TRP A 462 -20.06 -16.36 1.81
C TRP A 462 -19.59 -17.77 2.21
N LYS A 463 -20.51 -18.71 2.34
CA LYS A 463 -20.20 -20.13 2.61
C LYS A 463 -19.83 -20.91 1.36
N SER A 464 -20.08 -20.33 0.18
CA SER A 464 -19.80 -20.96 -1.11
C SER A 464 -18.29 -21.02 -1.34
N ASN A 465 -17.82 -22.20 -1.80
CA ASN A 465 -16.45 -22.40 -2.26
C ASN A 465 -16.45 -23.47 -3.38
N GLU A 466 -15.32 -23.62 -4.06
CA GLU A 466 -15.20 -24.57 -5.17
C GLU A 466 -15.48 -26.02 -4.77
N ALA A 467 -15.20 -26.40 -3.51
CA ALA A 467 -15.39 -27.77 -3.03
C ALA A 467 -16.87 -28.13 -2.79
N VAL A 468 -17.70 -27.14 -2.44
CA VAL A 468 -19.14 -27.33 -2.16
C VAL A 468 -20.05 -26.72 -3.23
N GLY A 469 -19.46 -26.10 -4.26
CA GLY A 469 -20.18 -25.35 -5.28
C GLY A 469 -20.47 -23.90 -4.86
N TYR A 470 -20.78 -23.08 -5.87
CA TYR A 470 -21.12 -21.68 -5.68
C TYR A 470 -22.64 -21.54 -5.55
N GLU A 471 -23.08 -21.00 -4.42
CA GLU A 471 -24.46 -20.60 -4.21
C GLU A 471 -24.59 -19.09 -4.33
N LEU A 472 -25.65 -18.64 -4.99
CA LEU A 472 -25.98 -17.22 -5.07
C LEU A 472 -26.54 -16.74 -3.73
N ALA A 473 -26.18 -15.52 -3.32
CA ALA A 473 -26.91 -14.83 -2.30
C ALA A 473 -28.39 -14.67 -2.72
N PRO A 474 -29.35 -14.68 -1.77
CA PRO A 474 -30.77 -14.54 -2.09
C PRO A 474 -31.02 -13.32 -2.99
N ARG A 475 -31.76 -13.52 -4.07
CA ARG A 475 -32.05 -12.46 -5.02
C ARG A 475 -32.61 -11.19 -4.36
N LYS A 476 -33.55 -11.36 -3.43
CA LYS A 476 -34.14 -10.25 -2.67
C LYS A 476 -33.07 -9.43 -1.94
N GLU A 477 -32.08 -10.08 -1.34
CA GLU A 477 -30.99 -9.43 -0.63
C GLU A 477 -30.11 -8.61 -1.58
N ILE A 478 -29.82 -9.15 -2.78
CA ILE A 478 -29.08 -8.40 -3.81
C ILE A 478 -29.89 -7.19 -4.30
N GLU A 479 -31.20 -7.33 -4.46
CA GLU A 479 -32.10 -6.23 -4.82
C GLU A 479 -32.15 -5.14 -3.74
N GLU A 480 -32.19 -5.52 -2.47
CA GLU A 480 -32.20 -4.60 -1.33
C GLU A 480 -30.88 -3.82 -1.24
N ILE A 481 -29.72 -4.47 -1.35
CA ILE A 481 -28.44 -3.77 -1.29
C ILE A 481 -28.25 -2.82 -2.48
N LEU A 482 -28.62 -3.22 -3.69
CA LEU A 482 -28.54 -2.35 -4.86
C LEU A 482 -29.45 -1.13 -4.71
N THR A 483 -30.67 -1.33 -4.21
CA THR A 483 -31.62 -0.24 -3.94
C THR A 483 -31.07 0.72 -2.90
N ALA A 484 -30.50 0.21 -1.81
CA ALA A 484 -29.93 1.01 -0.74
C ALA A 484 -28.70 1.83 -1.20
N ILE A 485 -27.82 1.23 -2.00
CA ILE A 485 -26.63 1.89 -2.57
C ILE A 485 -27.07 2.99 -3.55
N LEU A 486 -27.95 2.68 -4.51
CA LEU A 486 -28.36 3.61 -5.56
C LEU A 486 -29.21 4.76 -5.04
N ALA A 487 -29.86 4.61 -3.90
CA ALA A 487 -30.53 5.71 -3.21
C ALA A 487 -29.53 6.81 -2.74
N ARG A 488 -28.25 6.55 -2.72
CA ARG A 488 -27.19 7.49 -2.32
C ARG A 488 -26.53 8.21 -3.50
N GLY A 489 -26.86 7.85 -4.73
CA GLY A 489 -26.36 8.46 -5.95
C GLY A 489 -26.26 7.47 -7.11
N GLU A 490 -26.15 7.98 -8.32
CA GLU A 490 -25.95 7.18 -9.53
C GLU A 490 -24.51 6.65 -9.64
N VAL A 491 -24.12 5.79 -8.70
CA VAL A 491 -22.78 5.20 -8.65
C VAL A 491 -22.60 4.16 -9.76
N SER A 492 -21.34 3.91 -10.12
CA SER A 492 -20.95 2.72 -10.89
C SER A 492 -21.13 1.46 -10.02
N LEU A 493 -21.44 0.35 -10.67
CA LEU A 493 -21.65 -0.94 -10.00
C LEU A 493 -20.70 -1.99 -10.60
N ALA A 494 -20.22 -2.91 -9.77
CA ALA A 494 -19.53 -4.11 -10.25
C ALA A 494 -20.05 -5.34 -9.51
N PHE A 495 -20.46 -6.35 -10.27
CA PHE A 495 -20.93 -7.64 -9.74
C PHE A 495 -19.76 -8.61 -9.64
N VAL A 496 -19.54 -9.19 -8.47
CA VAL A 496 -18.34 -9.96 -8.12
C VAL A 496 -18.70 -11.26 -7.38
N PRO A 497 -18.15 -12.41 -7.78
CA PRO A 497 -17.65 -12.68 -9.13
C PRO A 497 -18.80 -12.79 -10.13
N TYR A 498 -18.55 -12.58 -11.41
CA TYR A 498 -19.51 -12.99 -12.43
C TYR A 498 -19.53 -14.52 -12.50
N ILE A 499 -20.73 -15.08 -12.47
CA ILE A 499 -21.00 -16.49 -12.76
C ILE A 499 -22.21 -16.60 -13.70
N ASP A 500 -22.24 -17.61 -14.55
CA ASP A 500 -23.26 -17.77 -15.60
C ASP A 500 -24.70 -17.88 -15.06
N GLN A 501 -24.85 -18.27 -13.79
CA GLN A 501 -26.15 -18.41 -13.14
C GLN A 501 -26.72 -17.09 -12.61
N PHE A 502 -25.93 -15.99 -12.61
CA PHE A 502 -26.43 -14.71 -12.11
C PHE A 502 -27.38 -14.06 -13.11
N PRO A 503 -28.62 -13.76 -12.71
CA PRO A 503 -29.63 -13.28 -13.62
C PRO A 503 -29.48 -11.78 -13.89
N PHE A 504 -28.47 -11.37 -14.67
CA PHE A 504 -28.26 -9.98 -15.07
C PHE A 504 -29.46 -9.34 -15.79
N TYR A 505 -30.29 -10.16 -16.48
CA TYR A 505 -31.52 -9.67 -17.11
C TYR A 505 -32.47 -8.96 -16.13
N SER A 506 -32.37 -9.22 -14.82
CA SER A 506 -33.17 -8.53 -13.81
C SER A 506 -32.67 -7.11 -13.50
N LEU A 507 -31.50 -6.71 -13.98
CA LEU A 507 -30.97 -5.36 -13.82
C LEU A 507 -31.57 -4.37 -14.83
N LYS A 508 -31.98 -4.85 -16.03
CA LYS A 508 -32.59 -4.01 -17.06
C LYS A 508 -33.89 -3.38 -16.57
N GLY A 509 -33.97 -2.06 -16.63
CA GLY A 509 -35.16 -1.29 -16.28
C GLY A 509 -35.34 -0.94 -14.80
N LYS A 510 -34.62 -1.58 -13.89
CA LYS A 510 -34.75 -1.32 -12.44
C LYS A 510 -33.57 -0.54 -11.87
N TRP A 511 -32.36 -0.76 -12.39
CA TRP A 511 -31.13 -0.15 -11.88
C TRP A 511 -30.21 0.41 -12.98
N VAL A 512 -30.47 0.10 -14.22
CA VAL A 512 -29.81 0.70 -15.36
C VAL A 512 -30.82 1.60 -16.05
N PRO A 513 -30.58 2.92 -16.18
CA PRO A 513 -31.46 3.79 -16.93
C PRO A 513 -31.68 3.20 -18.32
N SER A 514 -32.94 2.95 -18.68
CA SER A 514 -33.29 2.72 -20.08
C SER A 514 -32.86 3.97 -20.85
N LYS A 515 -31.94 3.81 -21.81
CA LYS A 515 -31.64 4.86 -22.77
C LYS A 515 -32.84 5.20 -23.58
#